data_70a130a7f9bf5ee723377807b22eaa59
#
_entry.id   70a130a7f9bf5ee723377807b22eaa59
#
_cell.length_a   1.000
_cell.length_b   1.000
_cell.length_c   1.000
_cell.angle_alpha   90.00
_cell.angle_beta   90.00
_cell.angle_gamma   90.00
#
_symmetry.space_group_name_H-M   'P 1'
#
loop_
_entity.id
_entity.type
_entity.pdbx_description
1 polymer ?
#
loop_
_entity_poly.entity_id
_entity_poly.type
_entity_poly.pdbx_seq_one_letter_code
_entity_poly.pdbx_strand_id
1 'polypeptide(L)'
;MAFSAFYMSSLEWVLNRAGIDHLIVGGIVTNGGVASTVRDAHVRDFHVTVLSDGCAAFSPEVHETNIAALKSVAGIDTCASMIGRLQP
;
A
#
# COMPACT_ATOMS: atom_id res chain seq x y z
N MET A 1 16.29 -6.56 3.57
CA MET A 1 15.75 -5.60 4.52
C MET A 1 14.57 -4.88 3.89
N ALA A 2 13.49 -4.69 4.62
CA ALA A 2 12.28 -4.09 4.09
C ALA A 2 12.17 -2.63 4.54
N PHE A 3 12.12 -1.72 3.58
CA PHE A 3 11.98 -0.30 3.87
C PHE A 3 10.65 0.22 3.34
N SER A 4 10.04 1.12 4.11
CA SER A 4 8.93 1.92 3.62
C SER A 4 9.41 2.87 2.51
N ALA A 5 8.53 3.14 1.56
CA ALA A 5 8.80 4.15 0.52
C ALA A 5 8.98 5.56 1.11
N PHE A 6 8.49 5.79 2.34
CA PHE A 6 8.66 7.06 3.04
C PHE A 6 9.99 7.16 3.77
N TYR A 7 10.68 6.04 3.98
CA TYR A 7 11.90 6.03 4.77
C TYR A 7 13.04 6.76 4.07
N MET A 8 13.56 7.79 4.73
CA MET A 8 14.66 8.62 4.23
C MET A 8 14.46 9.07 2.77
N SER A 9 13.23 9.41 2.42
CA SER A 9 12.89 9.87 1.08
C SER A 9 12.09 11.17 1.15
N SER A 10 11.96 11.85 0.01
CA SER A 10 11.15 13.06 -0.10
C SER A 10 9.70 12.76 -0.49
N LEU A 11 9.26 11.50 -0.43
CA LEU A 11 7.95 11.10 -0.94
C LEU A 11 6.80 11.87 -0.30
N GLU A 12 6.82 12.00 1.03
CA GLU A 12 5.76 12.72 1.73
C GLU A 12 5.66 14.17 1.26
N TRP A 13 6.80 14.84 1.12
CA TRP A 13 6.84 16.22 0.64
C TRP A 13 6.29 16.32 -0.79
N VAL A 14 6.70 15.39 -1.66
CA VAL A 14 6.24 15.39 -3.07
C VAL A 14 4.73 15.19 -3.13
N LEU A 15 4.18 14.23 -2.39
CA LEU A 15 2.76 13.93 -2.39
C LEU A 15 1.95 15.13 -1.86
N ASN A 16 2.40 15.75 -0.78
CA ASN A 16 1.72 16.91 -0.21
C ASN A 16 1.75 18.10 -1.17
N ARG A 17 2.88 18.34 -1.83
CA ARG A 17 3.00 19.43 -2.81
C ARG A 17 2.11 19.20 -4.02
N ALA A 18 1.91 17.94 -4.42
CA ALA A 18 1.05 17.60 -5.55
C ALA A 18 -0.44 17.55 -5.18
N GLY A 19 -0.77 17.66 -3.89
CA GLY A 19 -2.15 17.58 -3.43
C GLY A 19 -2.72 16.17 -3.49
N ILE A 20 -1.86 15.16 -3.42
CA ILE A 20 -2.27 13.75 -3.45
C ILE A 20 -2.54 13.28 -2.02
N ASP A 21 -3.72 12.71 -1.79
CA ASP A 21 -4.11 12.21 -0.48
C ASP A 21 -4.54 10.73 -0.49
N HIS A 22 -4.62 10.11 -1.64
CA HIS A 22 -5.00 8.70 -1.79
C HIS A 22 -3.90 7.95 -2.55
N LEU A 23 -3.43 6.85 -1.96
CA LEU A 23 -2.36 6.04 -2.53
C LEU A 23 -2.89 4.64 -2.82
N ILE A 24 -2.48 4.11 -3.97
CA ILE A 24 -2.72 2.72 -4.35
C ILE A 24 -1.37 2.02 -4.26
N VAL A 25 -1.27 0.98 -3.44
CA VAL A 25 0.01 0.35 -3.10
C VAL A 25 0.02 -1.10 -3.57
N GLY A 26 1.09 -1.46 -4.28
CA GLY A 26 1.38 -2.83 -4.68
C GLY A 26 2.88 -3.06 -4.64
N GLY A 27 3.31 -4.29 -4.85
CA GLY A 27 4.72 -4.65 -4.93
C GLY A 27 5.11 -5.83 -4.07
N ILE A 28 6.37 -5.91 -3.71
CA ILE A 28 6.96 -6.96 -2.86
C ILE A 28 7.79 -6.32 -1.74
N VAL A 29 7.89 -6.97 -0.61
CA VAL A 29 7.08 -8.12 -0.21
C VAL A 29 5.93 -7.62 0.67
N THR A 30 4.80 -8.34 0.64
CA THR A 30 3.57 -7.94 1.35
C THR A 30 3.83 -7.67 2.84
N ASN A 31 4.59 -8.53 3.49
CA ASN A 31 4.89 -8.44 4.93
C ASN A 31 6.10 -7.55 5.24
N GLY A 32 6.66 -6.89 4.25
CA GLY A 32 7.86 -6.04 4.42
C GLY A 32 7.61 -4.64 3.90
N GLY A 33 8.21 -4.31 2.74
CA GLY A 33 8.14 -2.98 2.17
C GLY A 33 6.72 -2.48 1.92
N VAL A 34 5.81 -3.37 1.48
CA VAL A 34 4.41 -3.02 1.27
C VAL A 34 3.75 -2.65 2.60
N ALA A 35 3.81 -3.53 3.60
CA ALA A 35 3.19 -3.29 4.90
C ALA A 35 3.76 -2.05 5.59
N SER A 36 5.07 -1.85 5.53
CA SER A 36 5.72 -0.68 6.12
C SER A 36 5.26 0.61 5.45
N THR A 37 5.19 0.62 4.12
CA THR A 37 4.74 1.79 3.36
C THR A 37 3.27 2.12 3.68
N VAL A 38 2.41 1.10 3.75
CA VAL A 38 0.98 1.30 4.07
C VAL A 38 0.81 1.89 5.45
N ARG A 39 1.50 1.35 6.46
CA ARG A 39 1.39 1.86 7.82
C ARG A 39 1.95 3.28 7.96
N ASP A 40 3.07 3.57 7.29
CA ASP A 40 3.63 4.91 7.28
C ASP A 40 2.71 5.92 6.58
N ALA A 41 2.06 5.50 5.50
CA ALA A 41 1.08 6.35 4.82
C ALA A 41 -0.13 6.63 5.72
N HIS A 42 -0.59 5.60 6.43
CA HIS A 42 -1.73 5.74 7.33
C HIS A 42 -1.46 6.76 8.44
N VAL A 43 -0.29 6.70 9.08
CA VAL A 43 0.03 7.64 10.16
C VAL A 43 0.28 9.06 9.65
N ARG A 44 0.46 9.23 8.34
CA ARG A 44 0.60 10.53 7.68
C ARG A 44 -0.71 11.02 7.06
N ASP A 45 -1.81 10.37 7.41
CA ASP A 45 -3.17 10.74 6.99
C ASP A 45 -3.47 10.56 5.51
N PHE A 46 -2.74 9.69 4.83
CA PHE A 46 -3.11 9.28 3.49
C PHE A 46 -4.18 8.19 3.55
N HIS A 47 -5.13 8.24 2.61
CA HIS A 47 -6.03 7.12 2.34
C HIS A 47 -5.29 6.11 1.49
N VAL A 48 -5.31 4.84 1.88
CA VAL A 48 -4.52 3.81 1.20
C VAL A 48 -5.42 2.67 0.75
N THR A 49 -5.23 2.22 -0.48
CA THR A 49 -5.80 0.98 -1.01
C THR A 49 -4.65 0.06 -1.37
N VAL A 50 -4.67 -1.17 -0.85
CA VAL A 50 -3.67 -2.19 -1.17
C VAL A 50 -4.26 -3.13 -2.22
N LEU A 51 -3.49 -3.42 -3.25
CA LEU A 51 -3.89 -4.36 -4.29
C LEU A 51 -3.50 -5.77 -3.85
N SER A 52 -4.49 -6.59 -3.48
CA SER A 52 -4.25 -7.93 -2.94
C SER A 52 -3.55 -8.85 -3.94
N ASP A 53 -3.85 -8.70 -5.22
CA ASP A 53 -3.20 -9.46 -6.29
C ASP A 53 -2.07 -8.68 -6.98
N GLY A 54 -1.79 -7.48 -6.50
CA GLY A 54 -0.64 -6.68 -6.93
C GLY A 54 0.53 -6.75 -5.95
N CYS A 55 0.44 -7.59 -4.93
CA CYS A 55 1.49 -7.81 -3.94
C CYS A 55 1.87 -9.28 -3.92
N ALA A 56 3.08 -9.56 -3.45
CA ALA A 56 3.54 -10.95 -3.29
C ALA A 56 4.44 -11.05 -2.06
N ALA A 57 4.44 -12.22 -1.44
CA ALA A 57 5.34 -12.58 -0.35
C ALA A 57 5.98 -13.93 -0.67
N PHE A 58 6.90 -14.37 0.21
CA PHE A 58 7.60 -15.64 -0.03
C PHE A 58 6.71 -16.88 0.16
N SER A 59 5.57 -16.74 0.81
CA SER A 59 4.57 -17.79 0.87
C SER A 59 3.16 -17.21 0.77
N PRO A 60 2.20 -18.00 0.23
CA PRO A 60 0.80 -17.53 0.18
C PRO A 60 0.21 -17.26 1.56
N GLU A 61 0.57 -18.04 2.56
CA GLU A 61 0.06 -17.88 3.93
C GLU A 61 0.52 -16.54 4.53
N VAL A 62 1.80 -16.21 4.36
CA VAL A 62 2.33 -14.92 4.83
C VAL A 62 1.64 -13.78 4.13
N HIS A 63 1.43 -13.89 2.82
CA HIS A 63 0.73 -12.87 2.05
C HIS A 63 -0.69 -12.65 2.58
N GLU A 64 -1.47 -13.71 2.70
CA GLU A 64 -2.87 -13.63 3.13
C GLU A 64 -2.99 -13.08 4.56
N THR A 65 -2.13 -13.52 5.47
CA THR A 65 -2.12 -13.05 6.85
C THR A 65 -1.84 -11.55 6.90
N ASN A 66 -0.89 -11.07 6.11
CA ASN A 66 -0.54 -9.65 6.13
C ASN A 66 -1.58 -8.78 5.41
N ILE A 67 -2.19 -9.27 4.34
CA ILE A 67 -3.31 -8.57 3.70
C ILE A 67 -4.46 -8.41 4.72
N ALA A 68 -4.79 -9.47 5.45
CA ALA A 68 -5.83 -9.39 6.48
C ALA A 68 -5.47 -8.38 7.58
N ALA A 69 -4.21 -8.34 8.01
CA ALA A 69 -3.75 -7.41 9.02
C ALA A 69 -3.83 -5.95 8.55
N LEU A 70 -3.60 -5.69 7.26
CA LEU A 70 -3.63 -4.34 6.72
C LEU A 70 -5.05 -3.78 6.57
N LYS A 71 -6.09 -4.61 6.68
CA LYS A 71 -7.48 -4.13 6.60
C LYS A 71 -7.84 -3.11 7.66
N SER A 72 -7.11 -3.08 8.77
CA SER A 72 -7.35 -2.11 9.83
C SER A 72 -6.85 -0.69 9.48
N VAL A 73 -5.96 -0.56 8.51
CA VAL A 73 -5.32 0.72 8.16
C VAL A 73 -5.48 1.07 6.67
N ALA A 74 -6.06 0.17 5.86
CA ALA A 74 -6.16 0.38 4.42
C ALA A 74 -7.38 -0.35 3.86
N GLY A 75 -7.87 0.12 2.71
CA GLY A 75 -8.78 -0.65 1.89
C GLY A 75 -8.03 -1.72 1.12
N ILE A 76 -8.69 -2.84 0.84
CA ILE A 76 -8.11 -3.92 0.06
C ILE A 76 -8.94 -4.09 -1.22
N ASP A 77 -8.27 -4.15 -2.35
CA ASP A 77 -8.95 -4.30 -3.65
C ASP A 77 -8.09 -5.18 -4.56
N THR A 78 -8.67 -5.60 -5.69
CA THR A 78 -7.92 -6.29 -6.74
C THR A 78 -7.51 -5.30 -7.82
N CYS A 79 -6.50 -5.68 -8.62
CA CYS A 79 -6.07 -4.83 -9.73
C CYS A 79 -7.21 -4.58 -10.72
N ALA A 80 -7.95 -5.63 -11.08
CA ALA A 80 -9.05 -5.51 -12.04
C ALA A 80 -10.17 -4.60 -11.51
N SER A 81 -10.56 -4.76 -10.25
CA SER A 81 -11.59 -3.92 -9.64
C SER A 81 -11.14 -2.47 -9.56
N MET A 82 -9.89 -2.23 -9.18
CA MET A 82 -9.35 -0.87 -9.08
C MET A 82 -9.31 -0.20 -10.46
N ILE A 83 -8.88 -0.91 -11.49
CA ILE A 83 -8.87 -0.37 -12.86
C ILE A 83 -10.28 0.04 -13.28
N GLY A 84 -11.28 -0.79 -13.01
CA GLY A 84 -12.67 -0.47 -13.31
C GLY A 84 -13.17 0.79 -12.59
N ARG A 85 -12.74 0.98 -11.33
CA ARG A 85 -13.12 2.16 -10.54
C ARG A 85 -12.44 3.45 -11.01
N LEU A 86 -11.28 3.34 -11.67
CA LEU A 86 -10.54 4.49 -12.16
C LEU A 86 -11.01 4.94 -13.55
N GLN A 87 -11.79 4.13 -14.24
CA GLN A 87 -12.33 4.49 -15.56
C GLN A 87 -13.52 5.41 -15.39
N PRO A 88 -13.65 6.42 -16.28
CA PRO A 88 -14.80 7.33 -16.26
C PRO A 88 -16.11 6.64 -16.64
#